data_6e40b1b8693fcb1227050f7486a3ed5e
#
_entry.id   6e40b1b8693fcb1227050f7486a3ed5e
#
_cell.length_a   1.000
_cell.length_b   1.000
_cell.length_c   1.000
_cell.angle_alpha   90.00
_cell.angle_beta   90.00
_cell.angle_gamma   90.00
#
_symmetry.space_group_name_H-M   'P 1'
#
loop_
_entity.id
_entity.type
_entity.pdbx_description
1 polymer ?
#
loop_
_entity_poly.entity_id
_entity_poly.type
_entity_poly.pdbx_seq_one_letter_code
_entity_poly.pdbx_strand_id
1 'polypeptide(L)'
;MSQNNQSSSPRLLDVADLSMRFGGLLAVDGVSLTVHEKEVFAIIGPNGAGKTTVFNCISGFYQPSSGQIRLQDVSIARKPSHEVALQGLVRTFQNIRLFKSLTVLENLLVAQHRQVNTNLLSGLLKLPSYRRSEKEALQRAAEWLERLGLTAYANREAGTLSYGMQRRVEIARCMITRPRLLLLDEPAAGLNPQEKQELQQLIDRLRREHGVAVLLIEHDMSLIMGISDRILVMEHGKPIVTGTPEQVRSDERVIKAYLGEE
;
A
#
# COMPACT_ATOMS: atom_id res chain seq x y z
N MET A 1 37.36 -5.89 13.76
CA MET A 1 36.85 -5.54 12.42
C MET A 1 35.81 -6.61 12.04
N SER A 2 34.58 -6.44 12.47
CA SER A 2 33.45 -7.32 12.10
C SER A 2 32.62 -6.57 11.07
N GLN A 3 32.77 -6.93 9.81
CA GLN A 3 31.94 -6.42 8.73
C GLN A 3 30.51 -6.93 8.96
N ASN A 4 29.60 -6.02 9.27
CA ASN A 4 28.17 -6.25 9.29
C ASN A 4 27.73 -6.55 7.83
N ASN A 5 27.62 -7.82 7.50
CA ASN A 5 27.07 -8.31 6.25
C ASN A 5 25.55 -8.24 6.33
N GLN A 6 24.97 -7.04 6.34
CA GLN A 6 23.56 -6.84 6.05
C GLN A 6 23.40 -7.15 4.55
N SER A 7 22.93 -8.34 4.23
CA SER A 7 22.47 -8.68 2.89
C SER A 7 21.35 -7.70 2.52
N SER A 8 21.72 -6.64 1.81
CA SER A 8 20.77 -5.62 1.37
C SER A 8 19.83 -6.26 0.35
N SER A 9 18.57 -6.50 0.76
CA SER A 9 17.52 -6.92 -0.17
C SER A 9 17.50 -5.98 -1.39
N PRO A 10 17.16 -6.46 -2.60
CA PRO A 10 17.11 -5.63 -3.79
C PRO A 10 16.20 -4.41 -3.62
N ARG A 11 16.56 -3.30 -4.25
CA ARG A 11 15.71 -2.11 -4.29
C ARG A 11 14.46 -2.37 -5.11
N LEU A 12 13.30 -2.12 -4.53
CA LEU A 12 12.02 -2.28 -5.20
C LEU A 12 11.47 -0.93 -5.67
N LEU A 13 11.42 0.08 -4.78
CA LEU A 13 11.02 1.44 -5.09
C LEU A 13 12.17 2.38 -4.80
N ASP A 14 12.47 3.28 -5.73
CA ASP A 14 13.45 4.35 -5.57
C ASP A 14 12.80 5.69 -5.92
N VAL A 15 12.81 6.60 -4.98
CA VAL A 15 12.32 7.99 -5.12
C VAL A 15 13.48 8.91 -4.85
N ALA A 16 13.82 9.76 -5.81
CA ALA A 16 14.96 10.70 -5.72
C ALA A 16 14.50 12.13 -5.95
N ASP A 17 14.77 13.00 -4.98
CA ASP A 17 14.55 14.45 -5.00
C ASP A 17 13.13 14.86 -5.43
N LEU A 18 12.15 14.08 -4.96
CA LEU A 18 10.73 14.29 -5.28
C LEU A 18 10.26 15.64 -4.74
N SER A 19 9.77 16.49 -5.63
CA SER A 19 9.12 17.74 -5.24
C SER A 19 7.77 17.89 -5.93
N MET A 20 6.80 18.47 -5.20
CA MET A 20 5.46 18.73 -5.71
C MET A 20 4.98 20.12 -5.32
N ARG A 21 4.56 20.89 -6.32
CA ARG A 21 4.06 22.25 -6.15
C ARG A 21 2.61 22.36 -6.65
N PHE A 22 1.78 23.00 -5.86
CA PHE A 22 0.41 23.36 -6.23
C PHE A 22 0.30 24.89 -6.30
N GLY A 23 0.33 25.44 -7.50
CA GLY A 23 0.40 26.88 -7.67
C GLY A 23 1.63 27.47 -6.94
N GLY A 24 1.39 28.33 -5.95
CA GLY A 24 2.46 28.93 -5.12
C GLY A 24 2.96 28.04 -3.98
N LEU A 25 2.21 27.00 -3.60
CA LEU A 25 2.54 26.16 -2.44
C LEU A 25 3.48 25.02 -2.85
N LEU A 26 4.64 24.91 -2.21
CA LEU A 26 5.53 23.76 -2.30
C LEU A 26 5.14 22.74 -1.22
N ALA A 27 4.35 21.74 -1.62
CA ALA A 27 3.78 20.75 -0.70
C ALA A 27 4.75 19.61 -0.37
N VAL A 28 5.72 19.33 -1.25
CA VAL A 28 6.81 18.35 -1.05
C VAL A 28 8.07 18.95 -1.64
N ASP A 29 9.19 18.89 -0.92
CA ASP A 29 10.46 19.52 -1.25
C ASP A 29 11.63 18.54 -1.06
N GLY A 30 12.11 17.98 -2.15
CA GLY A 30 13.34 17.15 -2.20
C GLY A 30 13.27 15.83 -1.43
N VAL A 31 12.09 15.19 -1.37
CA VAL A 31 11.93 13.91 -0.65
C VAL A 31 12.59 12.78 -1.42
N SER A 32 13.51 12.08 -0.75
CA SER A 32 14.16 10.88 -1.27
C SER A 32 13.91 9.70 -0.31
N LEU A 33 13.54 8.55 -0.85
CA LEU A 33 13.35 7.31 -0.10
C LEU A 33 13.57 6.09 -1.00
N THR A 34 13.95 4.98 -0.39
CA THR A 34 14.10 3.69 -1.07
C THR A 34 13.38 2.63 -0.26
N VAL A 35 12.55 1.82 -0.92
CA VAL A 35 11.91 0.64 -0.32
C VAL A 35 12.52 -0.59 -0.95
N HIS A 36 12.90 -1.56 -0.10
CA HIS A 36 13.47 -2.84 -0.52
C HIS A 36 12.40 -3.93 -0.66
N GLU A 37 12.74 -5.01 -1.33
CA GLU A 37 11.84 -6.18 -1.39
C GLU A 37 11.55 -6.73 0.01
N LYS A 38 10.28 -7.06 0.26
CA LYS A 38 9.79 -7.60 1.53
C LYS A 38 9.99 -6.65 2.74
N GLU A 39 10.25 -5.37 2.51
CA GLU A 39 10.37 -4.37 3.55
C GLU A 39 9.00 -3.79 3.91
N VAL A 40 8.81 -3.48 5.18
CA VAL A 40 7.75 -2.58 5.65
C VAL A 40 8.37 -1.22 5.93
N PHE A 41 8.07 -0.25 5.09
CA PHE A 41 8.56 1.12 5.20
C PHE A 41 7.41 2.07 5.56
N ALA A 42 7.57 2.88 6.60
CA ALA A 42 6.56 3.85 7.01
C ALA A 42 6.95 5.28 6.65
N ILE A 43 5.96 6.12 6.33
CA ILE A 43 6.10 7.57 6.26
C ILE A 43 5.23 8.17 7.36
N ILE A 44 5.84 8.92 8.26
CA ILE A 44 5.16 9.57 9.39
C ILE A 44 5.41 11.08 9.40
N GLY A 45 4.69 11.80 10.23
CA GLY A 45 4.82 13.24 10.41
C GLY A 45 3.48 13.89 10.76
N PRO A 46 3.48 15.16 11.18
CA PRO A 46 2.26 15.88 11.52
C PRO A 46 1.31 16.04 10.33
N ASN A 47 0.09 16.52 10.60
CA ASN A 47 -0.87 16.84 9.56
C ASN A 47 -0.32 17.96 8.67
N GLY A 48 -0.51 17.83 7.35
CA GLY A 48 0.07 18.80 6.41
C GLY A 48 1.54 18.59 6.07
N ALA A 49 2.24 17.59 6.65
CA ALA A 49 3.65 17.31 6.34
C ALA A 49 3.93 16.82 4.90
N GLY A 50 2.91 16.65 4.05
CA GLY A 50 3.08 16.25 2.65
C GLY A 50 3.04 14.75 2.40
N LYS A 51 2.82 13.90 3.41
CA LYS A 51 2.80 12.43 3.31
C LYS A 51 1.88 11.91 2.19
N THR A 52 0.61 12.31 2.21
CA THR A 52 -0.39 11.91 1.19
C THR A 52 -0.01 12.42 -0.20
N THR A 53 0.66 13.58 -0.30
CA THR A 53 1.17 14.10 -1.57
C THR A 53 2.26 13.20 -2.13
N VAL A 54 3.21 12.74 -1.30
CA VAL A 54 4.22 11.75 -1.70
C VAL A 54 3.55 10.46 -2.20
N PHE A 55 2.57 9.92 -1.48
CA PHE A 55 1.81 8.75 -1.90
C PHE A 55 1.09 8.96 -3.24
N ASN A 56 0.48 10.12 -3.44
CA ASN A 56 -0.21 10.46 -4.68
C ASN A 56 0.76 10.53 -5.87
N CYS A 57 1.98 11.05 -5.67
CA CYS A 57 3.02 11.04 -6.68
C CYS A 57 3.50 9.61 -7.00
N ILE A 58 3.80 8.81 -5.98
CA ILE A 58 4.28 7.42 -6.14
C ILE A 58 3.22 6.56 -6.85
N SER A 59 1.95 6.74 -6.51
CA SER A 59 0.84 5.94 -7.09
C SER A 59 0.29 6.50 -8.42
N GLY A 60 0.88 7.56 -8.98
CA GLY A 60 0.52 8.12 -10.28
C GLY A 60 -0.80 8.91 -10.29
N PHE A 61 -1.30 9.35 -9.11
CA PHE A 61 -2.43 10.29 -9.03
C PHE A 61 -1.99 11.73 -9.26
N TYR A 62 -0.75 12.08 -8.87
CA TYR A 62 -0.14 13.36 -9.18
C TYR A 62 1.14 13.15 -9.98
N GLN A 63 1.36 14.02 -10.95
CA GLN A 63 2.64 14.10 -11.63
C GLN A 63 3.56 15.01 -10.83
N PRO A 64 4.71 14.54 -10.34
CA PRO A 64 5.63 15.38 -9.58
C PRO A 64 6.13 16.56 -10.40
N SER A 65 6.37 17.69 -9.73
CA SER A 65 6.96 18.89 -10.37
C SER A 65 8.40 18.63 -10.75
N SER A 66 9.16 17.89 -9.92
CA SER A 66 10.52 17.44 -10.19
C SER A 66 10.84 16.16 -9.43
N GLY A 67 11.99 15.56 -9.71
CA GLY A 67 12.45 14.32 -9.11
C GLY A 67 12.15 13.09 -9.96
N GLN A 68 12.54 11.93 -9.46
CA GLN A 68 12.41 10.64 -10.14
C GLN A 68 11.70 9.64 -9.24
N ILE A 69 10.87 8.80 -9.84
CA ILE A 69 10.25 7.66 -9.17
C ILE A 69 10.45 6.43 -10.05
N ARG A 70 11.11 5.41 -9.52
CA ARG A 70 11.37 4.16 -10.21
C ARG A 70 10.85 2.98 -9.41
N LEU A 71 10.19 2.05 -10.09
CA LEU A 71 9.80 0.76 -9.54
C LEU A 71 10.56 -0.31 -10.31
N GLN A 72 11.43 -1.08 -9.64
CA GLN A 72 12.33 -2.05 -10.27
C GLN A 72 13.05 -1.46 -11.49
N ASP A 73 13.73 -0.32 -11.31
CA ASP A 73 14.46 0.43 -12.34
C ASP A 73 13.61 1.01 -13.48
N VAL A 74 12.29 0.73 -13.51
CA VAL A 74 11.36 1.32 -14.48
C VAL A 74 10.81 2.64 -13.96
N SER A 75 10.98 3.73 -14.71
CA SER A 75 10.41 5.03 -14.35
C SER A 75 8.87 4.99 -14.38
N ILE A 76 8.26 5.44 -13.28
CA ILE A 76 6.80 5.56 -13.12
C ILE A 76 6.33 6.99 -12.84
N ALA A 77 7.23 7.97 -12.72
CA ALA A 77 6.93 9.34 -12.29
C ALA A 77 5.87 10.08 -13.12
N ARG A 78 5.68 9.71 -14.38
CA ARG A 78 4.68 10.34 -15.28
C ARG A 78 3.61 9.38 -15.77
N LYS A 79 3.58 8.17 -15.22
CA LYS A 79 2.57 7.19 -15.58
C LYS A 79 1.29 7.42 -14.80
N PRO A 80 0.11 7.29 -15.43
CA PRO A 80 -1.15 7.36 -14.72
C PRO A 80 -1.31 6.14 -13.78
N SER A 81 -2.15 6.28 -12.75
CA SER A 81 -2.30 5.28 -11.68
C SER A 81 -2.59 3.86 -12.16
N HIS A 82 -3.36 3.71 -13.24
CA HIS A 82 -3.66 2.39 -13.80
C HIS A 82 -2.45 1.71 -14.44
N GLU A 83 -1.51 2.48 -15.02
CA GLU A 83 -0.25 1.93 -15.54
C GLU A 83 0.73 1.60 -14.42
N VAL A 84 0.76 2.43 -13.37
CA VAL A 84 1.54 2.16 -12.16
C VAL A 84 1.07 0.86 -11.50
N ALA A 85 -0.23 0.65 -11.40
CA ALA A 85 -0.81 -0.59 -10.88
C ALA A 85 -0.40 -1.83 -11.71
N LEU A 86 -0.25 -1.71 -13.02
CA LEU A 86 0.23 -2.78 -13.89
C LEU A 86 1.71 -3.14 -13.68
N GLN A 87 2.50 -2.22 -13.16
CA GLN A 87 3.89 -2.49 -12.78
C GLN A 87 4.00 -3.22 -11.43
N GLY A 88 2.85 -3.45 -10.76
CA GLY A 88 2.79 -4.18 -9.49
C GLY A 88 2.79 -3.29 -8.25
N LEU A 89 2.51 -1.99 -8.38
CA LEU A 89 2.28 -1.09 -7.26
C LEU A 89 0.78 -0.84 -7.12
N VAL A 90 0.18 -1.31 -6.03
CA VAL A 90 -1.24 -1.08 -5.74
C VAL A 90 -1.43 -0.35 -4.42
N ARG A 91 -2.57 0.33 -4.26
CA ARG A 91 -2.84 1.19 -3.12
C ARG A 91 -4.23 0.97 -2.55
N THR A 92 -4.35 0.97 -1.22
CA THR A 92 -5.61 1.25 -0.53
C THR A 92 -5.82 2.75 -0.40
N PHE A 93 -7.00 3.17 0.01
CA PHE A 93 -7.32 4.57 0.24
C PHE A 93 -7.72 4.78 1.70
N GLN A 94 -7.56 6.00 2.21
CA GLN A 94 -8.00 6.38 3.55
C GLN A 94 -9.48 6.01 3.76
N ASN A 95 -10.34 6.41 2.82
CA ASN A 95 -11.73 5.95 2.76
C ASN A 95 -11.82 4.65 1.95
N ILE A 96 -12.33 3.59 2.55
CA ILE A 96 -12.50 2.28 1.92
C ILE A 96 -13.30 2.40 0.62
N ARG A 97 -12.70 1.96 -0.49
CA ARG A 97 -13.31 2.00 -1.82
C ARG A 97 -13.76 0.62 -2.27
N LEU A 98 -14.85 0.13 -1.68
CA LEU A 98 -15.50 -1.10 -2.11
C LEU A 98 -16.75 -0.79 -2.96
N PHE A 99 -17.11 -1.71 -3.83
CA PHE A 99 -18.44 -1.76 -4.44
C PHE A 99 -19.40 -2.30 -3.39
N LYS A 100 -20.03 -1.41 -2.62
CA LYS A 100 -20.80 -1.73 -1.41
C LYS A 100 -22.00 -2.63 -1.68
N SER A 101 -22.63 -2.50 -2.85
CA SER A 101 -23.76 -3.31 -3.31
C SER A 101 -23.36 -4.67 -3.90
N LEU A 102 -22.09 -4.87 -4.18
CA LEU A 102 -21.58 -6.17 -4.61
C LEU A 102 -21.19 -7.02 -3.40
N THR A 103 -21.27 -8.32 -3.56
CA THR A 103 -20.78 -9.28 -2.56
C THR A 103 -19.27 -9.17 -2.38
N VAL A 104 -18.77 -9.71 -1.29
CA VAL A 104 -17.31 -9.77 -1.02
C VAL A 104 -16.60 -10.52 -2.15
N LEU A 105 -17.14 -11.66 -2.59
CA LEU A 105 -16.59 -12.44 -3.71
C LEU A 105 -16.56 -11.63 -5.01
N GLU A 106 -17.66 -10.95 -5.36
CA GLU A 106 -17.72 -10.12 -6.57
C GLU A 106 -16.71 -8.97 -6.53
N ASN A 107 -16.50 -8.34 -5.38
CA ASN A 107 -15.44 -7.34 -5.21
C ASN A 107 -14.05 -7.87 -5.57
N LEU A 108 -13.74 -9.12 -5.22
CA LEU A 108 -12.47 -9.76 -5.57
C LEU A 108 -12.41 -10.14 -7.05
N LEU A 109 -13.52 -10.59 -7.62
CA LEU A 109 -13.58 -10.92 -9.05
C LEU A 109 -13.39 -9.70 -9.94
N VAL A 110 -14.03 -8.57 -9.60
CA VAL A 110 -13.84 -7.29 -10.31
C VAL A 110 -12.37 -6.87 -10.32
N ALA A 111 -11.64 -7.05 -9.22
CA ALA A 111 -10.22 -6.72 -9.14
C ALA A 111 -9.35 -7.56 -10.10
N GLN A 112 -9.81 -8.73 -10.51
CA GLN A 112 -9.13 -9.63 -11.44
C GLN A 112 -9.49 -9.39 -12.92
N HIS A 113 -10.33 -8.43 -13.24
CA HIS A 113 -10.86 -8.20 -14.60
C HIS A 113 -9.77 -8.25 -15.69
N ARG A 114 -8.59 -7.70 -15.45
CA ARG A 114 -7.48 -7.70 -16.41
C ARG A 114 -6.74 -9.04 -16.52
N GLN A 115 -6.89 -9.94 -15.54
CA GLN A 115 -6.26 -11.26 -15.52
C GLN A 115 -7.18 -12.34 -16.12
N VAL A 116 -8.44 -12.02 -16.30
CA VAL A 116 -9.43 -12.91 -16.91
C VAL A 116 -9.48 -12.63 -18.41
N ASN A 117 -9.67 -13.68 -19.20
CA ASN A 117 -9.85 -13.53 -20.64
C ASN A 117 -11.16 -12.77 -20.93
N THR A 118 -11.03 -11.48 -21.29
CA THR A 118 -12.16 -10.57 -21.56
C THR A 118 -12.53 -10.48 -23.03
N ASN A 119 -12.05 -11.42 -23.87
CA ASN A 119 -12.43 -11.46 -25.26
C ASN A 119 -13.95 -11.73 -25.37
N LEU A 120 -14.70 -10.74 -25.83
CA LEU A 120 -16.16 -10.77 -25.92
C LEU A 120 -16.66 -11.98 -26.70
N LEU A 121 -15.98 -12.37 -27.78
CA LEU A 121 -16.35 -13.54 -28.60
C LEU A 121 -16.15 -14.86 -27.79
N SER A 122 -15.07 -14.97 -27.03
CA SER A 122 -14.81 -16.16 -26.19
C SER A 122 -15.79 -16.26 -25.02
N GLY A 123 -16.21 -15.13 -24.47
CA GLY A 123 -17.22 -15.04 -23.42
C GLY A 123 -18.61 -15.37 -23.92
N LEU A 124 -19.02 -14.81 -25.06
CA LEU A 124 -20.33 -15.04 -25.69
C LEU A 124 -20.51 -16.51 -26.07
N LEU A 125 -19.46 -17.14 -26.64
CA LEU A 125 -19.47 -18.54 -27.04
C LEU A 125 -19.13 -19.50 -25.89
N LYS A 126 -18.88 -19.00 -24.65
CA LYS A 126 -18.49 -19.79 -23.46
C LYS A 126 -17.39 -20.82 -23.78
N LEU A 127 -16.37 -20.39 -24.54
CA LEU A 127 -15.28 -21.28 -24.96
C LEU A 127 -14.56 -21.90 -23.74
N PRO A 128 -13.94 -23.08 -23.89
CA PRO A 128 -13.22 -23.75 -22.80
C PRO A 128 -12.16 -22.87 -22.13
N SER A 129 -11.48 -22.01 -22.90
CA SER A 129 -10.49 -21.05 -22.40
C SER A 129 -11.12 -19.99 -21.46
N TYR A 130 -12.32 -19.50 -21.78
CA TYR A 130 -13.05 -18.55 -20.95
C TYR A 130 -13.48 -19.21 -19.63
N ARG A 131 -14.12 -20.41 -19.71
CA ARG A 131 -14.54 -21.16 -18.51
C ARG A 131 -13.38 -21.49 -17.60
N ARG A 132 -12.21 -21.84 -18.17
CA ARG A 132 -11.00 -22.11 -17.38
C ARG A 132 -10.52 -20.86 -16.65
N SER A 133 -10.44 -19.73 -17.34
CA SER A 133 -9.98 -18.47 -16.72
C SER A 133 -10.96 -17.97 -15.63
N GLU A 134 -12.27 -18.17 -15.82
CA GLU A 134 -13.29 -17.86 -14.81
C GLU A 134 -13.12 -18.76 -13.56
N LYS A 135 -12.96 -20.08 -13.76
CA LYS A 135 -12.70 -21.02 -12.67
C LYS A 135 -11.42 -20.67 -11.88
N GLU A 136 -10.34 -20.33 -12.57
CA GLU A 136 -9.10 -19.91 -11.96
C GLU A 136 -9.27 -18.60 -11.16
N ALA A 137 -10.06 -17.64 -11.67
CA ALA A 137 -10.36 -16.40 -10.95
C ALA A 137 -11.17 -16.65 -9.68
N LEU A 138 -12.19 -17.52 -9.75
CA LEU A 138 -12.99 -17.95 -8.60
C LEU A 138 -12.12 -18.67 -7.56
N GLN A 139 -11.24 -19.56 -7.99
CA GLN A 139 -10.34 -20.27 -7.08
C GLN A 139 -9.40 -19.31 -6.36
N ARG A 140 -8.77 -18.38 -7.07
CA ARG A 140 -7.92 -17.34 -6.44
C ARG A 140 -8.70 -16.47 -5.45
N ALA A 141 -9.95 -16.10 -5.79
CA ALA A 141 -10.79 -15.34 -4.88
C ALA A 141 -11.10 -16.13 -3.61
N ALA A 142 -11.46 -17.43 -3.72
CA ALA A 142 -11.71 -18.30 -2.58
C ALA A 142 -10.48 -18.44 -1.67
N GLU A 143 -9.28 -18.62 -2.25
CA GLU A 143 -8.02 -18.68 -1.51
C GLU A 143 -7.75 -17.39 -0.71
N TRP A 144 -8.00 -16.21 -1.28
CA TRP A 144 -7.83 -14.95 -0.57
C TRP A 144 -8.89 -14.73 0.51
N LEU A 145 -10.12 -15.17 0.29
CA LEU A 145 -11.18 -15.13 1.30
C LEU A 145 -10.82 -16.02 2.50
N GLU A 146 -10.28 -17.21 2.26
CA GLU A 146 -9.84 -18.11 3.32
C GLU A 146 -8.68 -17.51 4.12
N ARG A 147 -7.62 -17.03 3.46
CA ARG A 147 -6.45 -16.41 4.09
C ARG A 147 -6.77 -15.23 4.97
N LEU A 148 -7.83 -14.48 4.64
CA LEU A 148 -8.25 -13.30 5.39
C LEU A 148 -9.42 -13.57 6.35
N GLY A 149 -9.86 -14.83 6.48
CA GLY A 149 -10.97 -15.21 7.35
C GLY A 149 -12.33 -14.66 6.90
N LEU A 150 -12.51 -14.48 5.57
CA LEU A 150 -13.70 -13.87 4.97
C LEU A 150 -14.61 -14.88 4.27
N THR A 151 -14.29 -16.18 4.30
CA THR A 151 -15.04 -17.23 3.58
C THR A 151 -16.52 -17.25 3.94
N ALA A 152 -16.86 -17.13 5.24
CA ALA A 152 -18.25 -17.08 5.71
C ALA A 152 -19.04 -15.85 5.20
N TYR A 153 -18.36 -14.85 4.71
CA TYR A 153 -18.93 -13.58 4.23
C TYR A 153 -18.91 -13.46 2.70
N ALA A 154 -18.42 -14.48 1.98
CA ALA A 154 -18.22 -14.44 0.53
C ALA A 154 -19.43 -13.91 -0.25
N ASN A 155 -20.63 -14.34 0.11
CA ASN A 155 -21.90 -13.99 -0.54
C ASN A 155 -22.65 -12.82 0.13
N ARG A 156 -22.04 -12.15 1.12
CA ARG A 156 -22.62 -10.96 1.74
C ARG A 156 -22.23 -9.71 0.97
N GLU A 157 -23.13 -8.74 0.90
CA GLU A 157 -22.82 -7.41 0.38
C GLU A 157 -21.71 -6.77 1.22
N ALA A 158 -20.65 -6.28 0.54
CA ALA A 158 -19.48 -5.71 1.21
C ALA A 158 -19.82 -4.51 2.10
N GLY A 159 -20.84 -3.75 1.73
CA GLY A 159 -21.32 -2.59 2.51
C GLY A 159 -21.95 -2.95 3.87
N THR A 160 -22.35 -4.20 4.09
CA THR A 160 -22.98 -4.65 5.36
C THR A 160 -21.98 -5.15 6.38
N LEU A 161 -20.70 -5.26 6.02
CA LEU A 161 -19.65 -5.72 6.91
C LEU A 161 -19.21 -4.62 7.90
N SER A 162 -18.62 -5.03 9.03
CA SER A 162 -17.94 -4.10 9.93
C SER A 162 -16.79 -3.39 9.21
N TYR A 163 -16.37 -2.22 9.71
CA TYR A 163 -15.31 -1.43 9.10
C TYR A 163 -13.99 -2.22 8.97
N GLY A 164 -13.59 -2.94 10.01
CA GLY A 164 -12.39 -3.80 9.98
C GLY A 164 -12.48 -4.91 8.94
N MET A 165 -13.65 -5.53 8.77
CA MET A 165 -13.87 -6.52 7.71
C MET A 165 -13.83 -5.90 6.31
N GLN A 166 -14.43 -4.72 6.12
CA GLN A 166 -14.33 -3.98 4.85
C GLN A 166 -12.88 -3.67 4.50
N ARG A 167 -12.05 -3.29 5.49
CA ARG A 167 -10.60 -3.06 5.29
C ARG A 167 -9.89 -4.33 4.85
N ARG A 168 -10.22 -5.49 5.43
CA ARG A 168 -9.66 -6.78 4.99
C ARG A 168 -10.06 -7.11 3.54
N VAL A 169 -11.30 -6.84 3.14
CA VAL A 169 -11.76 -7.02 1.74
C VAL A 169 -10.99 -6.10 0.79
N GLU A 170 -10.74 -4.85 1.19
CA GLU A 170 -9.95 -3.89 0.39
C GLU A 170 -8.51 -4.40 0.19
N ILE A 171 -7.86 -4.90 1.25
CA ILE A 171 -6.54 -5.52 1.17
C ILE A 171 -6.58 -6.75 0.27
N ALA A 172 -7.59 -7.63 0.40
CA ALA A 172 -7.78 -8.79 -0.46
C ALA A 172 -7.85 -8.40 -1.95
N ARG A 173 -8.60 -7.33 -2.27
CA ARG A 173 -8.68 -6.78 -3.63
C ARG A 173 -7.34 -6.29 -4.17
N CYS A 174 -6.51 -5.72 -3.32
CA CYS A 174 -5.15 -5.35 -3.70
C CYS A 174 -4.30 -6.60 -3.93
N MET A 175 -4.30 -7.53 -2.99
CA MET A 175 -3.42 -8.70 -3.01
C MET A 175 -3.72 -9.71 -4.12
N ILE A 176 -5.00 -9.83 -4.52
CA ILE A 176 -5.39 -10.74 -5.60
C ILE A 176 -4.79 -10.35 -6.96
N THR A 177 -4.38 -9.09 -7.12
CA THR A 177 -3.66 -8.60 -8.31
C THR A 177 -2.19 -8.99 -8.33
N ARG A 178 -1.68 -9.63 -7.25
CA ARG A 178 -0.29 -10.04 -7.05
C ARG A 178 0.68 -8.85 -7.10
N PRO A 179 0.50 -7.84 -6.23
CA PRO A 179 1.38 -6.69 -6.20
C PRO A 179 2.77 -7.07 -5.70
N ARG A 180 3.77 -6.28 -6.10
CA ARG A 180 5.11 -6.29 -5.52
C ARG A 180 5.23 -5.30 -4.38
N LEU A 181 4.54 -4.17 -4.50
CA LEU A 181 4.48 -3.10 -3.52
C LEU A 181 3.03 -2.74 -3.21
N LEU A 182 2.66 -2.82 -1.94
CA LEU A 182 1.35 -2.43 -1.42
C LEU A 182 1.49 -1.10 -0.67
N LEU A 183 0.77 -0.08 -1.11
CA LEU A 183 0.66 1.20 -0.43
C LEU A 183 -0.57 1.18 0.48
N LEU A 184 -0.37 1.40 1.78
CA LEU A 184 -1.44 1.47 2.78
C LEU A 184 -1.56 2.89 3.33
N ASP A 185 -2.70 3.52 3.10
CA ASP A 185 -2.97 4.89 3.51
C ASP A 185 -3.87 4.87 4.76
N GLU A 186 -3.27 5.13 5.92
CA GLU A 186 -3.89 5.09 7.25
C GLU A 186 -4.76 3.83 7.48
N PRO A 187 -4.18 2.63 7.32
CA PRO A 187 -4.96 1.39 7.34
C PRO A 187 -5.58 1.08 8.71
N ALA A 188 -5.06 1.66 9.81
CA ALA A 188 -5.57 1.46 11.17
C ALA A 188 -6.59 2.51 11.61
N ALA A 189 -6.89 3.52 10.79
CA ALA A 189 -7.87 4.54 11.13
C ALA A 189 -9.24 3.91 11.40
N GLY A 190 -9.85 4.23 12.56
CA GLY A 190 -11.16 3.73 12.94
C GLY A 190 -11.20 2.28 13.46
N LEU A 191 -10.06 1.60 13.57
CA LEU A 191 -9.94 0.25 14.13
C LEU A 191 -9.80 0.30 15.66
N ASN A 192 -10.41 -0.66 16.35
CA ASN A 192 -10.18 -0.88 17.78
C ASN A 192 -8.80 -1.55 18.03
N PRO A 193 -8.31 -1.60 19.29
CA PRO A 193 -6.99 -2.16 19.60
C PRO A 193 -6.77 -3.59 19.11
N GLN A 194 -7.79 -4.45 19.21
CA GLN A 194 -7.71 -5.83 18.73
C GLN A 194 -7.61 -5.89 17.21
N GLU A 195 -8.43 -5.13 16.50
CA GLU A 195 -8.38 -5.04 15.03
C GLU A 195 -7.04 -4.50 14.52
N LYS A 196 -6.41 -3.56 15.26
CA LYS A 196 -5.06 -3.07 14.97
C LYS A 196 -4.01 -4.17 15.06
N GLN A 197 -4.06 -4.99 16.12
CA GLN A 197 -3.16 -6.15 16.26
C GLN A 197 -3.36 -7.17 15.13
N GLU A 198 -4.61 -7.45 14.76
CA GLU A 198 -4.93 -8.33 13.65
C GLU A 198 -4.41 -7.78 12.31
N LEU A 199 -4.48 -6.45 12.12
CA LEU A 199 -3.91 -5.78 10.95
C LEU A 199 -2.38 -5.88 10.92
N GLN A 200 -1.70 -5.70 12.06
CA GLN A 200 -0.26 -5.89 12.18
C GLN A 200 0.16 -7.30 11.75
N GLN A 201 -0.51 -8.31 12.31
CA GLN A 201 -0.25 -9.71 11.96
C GLN A 201 -0.54 -10.00 10.48
N LEU A 202 -1.57 -9.37 9.93
CA LEU A 202 -1.89 -9.49 8.51
C LEU A 202 -0.76 -8.93 7.65
N ILE A 203 -0.31 -7.71 7.92
CA ILE A 203 0.78 -7.06 7.17
C ILE A 203 2.06 -7.92 7.23
N ASP A 204 2.41 -8.44 8.40
CA ASP A 204 3.58 -9.29 8.57
C ASP A 204 3.45 -10.62 7.77
N ARG A 205 2.28 -11.25 7.78
CA ARG A 205 1.99 -12.44 6.94
C ARG A 205 2.09 -12.13 5.44
N LEU A 206 1.53 -11.02 4.99
CA LEU A 206 1.60 -10.62 3.58
C LEU A 206 3.06 -10.44 3.13
N ARG A 207 3.88 -9.83 3.96
CA ARG A 207 5.30 -9.66 3.72
C ARG A 207 6.03 -11.01 3.63
N ARG A 208 5.87 -11.86 4.66
CA ARG A 208 6.62 -13.13 4.78
C ARG A 208 6.18 -14.20 3.81
N GLU A 209 4.88 -14.39 3.64
CA GLU A 209 4.32 -15.50 2.86
C GLU A 209 4.16 -15.14 1.39
N HIS A 210 3.88 -13.87 1.07
CA HIS A 210 3.65 -13.44 -0.31
C HIS A 210 4.77 -12.58 -0.89
N GLY A 211 5.79 -12.26 -0.09
CA GLY A 211 6.95 -11.50 -0.55
C GLY A 211 6.65 -10.05 -0.95
N VAL A 212 5.49 -9.52 -0.56
CA VAL A 212 5.09 -8.15 -0.87
C VAL A 212 5.82 -7.17 0.04
N ALA A 213 6.36 -6.10 -0.53
CA ALA A 213 6.81 -4.96 0.25
C ALA A 213 5.62 -4.05 0.59
N VAL A 214 5.68 -3.38 1.72
CA VAL A 214 4.62 -2.48 2.17
C VAL A 214 5.19 -1.08 2.41
N LEU A 215 4.58 -0.08 1.81
CA LEU A 215 4.82 1.32 2.12
C LEU A 215 3.55 1.87 2.76
N LEU A 216 3.64 2.37 3.99
CA LEU A 216 2.46 2.83 4.72
C LEU A 216 2.61 4.26 5.22
N ILE A 217 1.48 4.99 5.25
CA ILE A 217 1.29 6.21 6.02
C ILE A 217 0.46 5.86 7.23
N GLU A 218 0.90 6.25 8.40
CA GLU A 218 0.18 6.07 9.66
C GLU A 218 0.55 7.17 10.66
N HIS A 219 -0.33 7.36 11.62
CA HIS A 219 -0.11 8.24 12.78
C HIS A 219 -0.17 7.48 14.11
N ASP A 220 -0.55 6.20 14.09
CA ASP A 220 -0.51 5.32 15.27
C ASP A 220 0.93 4.82 15.48
N MET A 221 1.64 5.46 16.40
CA MET A 221 3.04 5.13 16.70
C MET A 221 3.21 3.70 17.18
N SER A 222 2.23 3.13 17.91
CA SER A 222 2.31 1.76 18.40
C SER A 222 2.32 0.75 17.23
N LEU A 223 1.46 0.98 16.24
CA LEU A 223 1.44 0.16 15.02
C LEU A 223 2.74 0.30 14.24
N ILE A 224 3.17 1.54 13.99
CA ILE A 224 4.36 1.84 13.18
C ILE A 224 5.61 1.20 13.78
N MET A 225 5.84 1.40 15.08
CA MET A 225 7.01 0.87 15.79
C MET A 225 6.99 -0.67 15.86
N GLY A 226 5.81 -1.28 15.79
CA GLY A 226 5.65 -2.74 15.88
C GLY A 226 5.89 -3.49 14.56
N ILE A 227 5.76 -2.82 13.40
CA ILE A 227 5.81 -3.52 12.11
C ILE A 227 6.83 -2.97 11.11
N SER A 228 7.29 -1.73 11.26
CA SER A 228 8.16 -1.09 10.28
C SER A 228 9.61 -1.51 10.46
N ASP A 229 10.27 -1.81 9.34
CA ASP A 229 11.72 -2.01 9.32
C ASP A 229 12.45 -0.66 9.28
N ARG A 230 11.89 0.31 8.53
CA ARG A 230 12.41 1.68 8.44
C ARG A 230 11.27 2.68 8.37
N ILE A 231 11.56 3.89 8.84
CA ILE A 231 10.61 4.99 8.94
C ILE A 231 11.24 6.26 8.37
N LEU A 232 10.51 6.95 7.49
CA LEU A 232 10.80 8.32 7.07
C LEU A 232 9.90 9.27 7.86
N VAL A 233 10.49 10.22 8.55
CA VAL A 233 9.78 11.32 9.21
C VAL A 233 9.79 12.54 8.31
N MET A 234 8.61 13.14 8.11
CA MET A 234 8.44 14.35 7.31
C MET A 234 7.81 15.46 8.13
N GLU A 235 8.23 16.70 7.83
CA GLU A 235 7.66 17.93 8.37
C GLU A 235 7.70 19.03 7.31
N HIS A 236 6.63 19.80 7.18
CA HIS A 236 6.53 20.93 6.22
C HIS A 236 7.00 20.59 4.79
N GLY A 237 6.66 19.39 4.31
CA GLY A 237 7.01 18.92 2.96
C GLY A 237 8.42 18.34 2.83
N LYS A 238 9.23 18.34 3.89
CA LYS A 238 10.64 17.92 3.87
C LYS A 238 10.90 16.65 4.69
N PRO A 239 11.90 15.85 4.31
CA PRO A 239 12.37 14.75 5.15
C PRO A 239 13.16 15.30 6.35
N ILE A 240 12.88 14.81 7.57
CA ILE A 240 13.67 15.10 8.77
C ILE A 240 14.75 14.04 8.98
N VAL A 241 14.32 12.78 9.02
CA VAL A 241 15.17 11.63 9.26
C VAL A 241 14.59 10.37 8.64
N THR A 242 15.46 9.45 8.23
CA THR A 242 15.09 8.08 7.86
C THR A 242 15.94 7.13 8.70
N GLY A 243 15.32 6.18 9.38
CA GLY A 243 16.02 5.23 10.24
C GLY A 243 15.13 4.07 10.69
N THR A 244 15.69 3.21 11.55
CA THR A 244 14.92 2.16 12.24
C THR A 244 13.95 2.79 13.24
N PRO A 245 12.93 2.06 13.72
CA PRO A 245 12.04 2.54 14.77
C PRO A 245 12.78 3.09 15.99
N GLU A 246 13.85 2.41 16.42
CA GLU A 246 14.66 2.81 17.58
C GLU A 246 15.39 4.13 17.32
N GLN A 247 15.98 4.30 16.13
CA GLN A 247 16.67 5.52 15.73
C GLN A 247 15.71 6.71 15.67
N VAL A 248 14.54 6.51 15.05
CA VAL A 248 13.52 7.56 14.93
C VAL A 248 12.96 7.96 16.28
N ARG A 249 12.74 7.00 17.18
CA ARG A 249 12.23 7.27 18.54
C ARG A 249 13.18 8.12 19.39
N SER A 250 14.47 8.01 19.17
CA SER A 250 15.51 8.73 19.95
C SER A 250 15.99 10.02 19.28
N ASP A 251 15.52 10.36 18.07
CA ASP A 251 15.96 11.55 17.35
C ASP A 251 15.28 12.81 17.91
N GLU A 252 16.09 13.75 18.42
CA GLU A 252 15.58 15.01 19.00
C GLU A 252 14.76 15.85 18.03
N ARG A 253 15.06 15.78 16.72
CA ARG A 253 14.31 16.52 15.69
C ARG A 253 12.90 15.98 15.56
N VAL A 254 12.75 14.65 15.66
CA VAL A 254 11.44 13.98 15.66
C VAL A 254 10.64 14.35 16.89
N ILE A 255 11.27 14.30 18.06
CA ILE A 255 10.62 14.68 19.32
C ILE A 255 10.11 16.12 19.25
N LYS A 256 10.91 17.06 18.74
CA LYS A 256 10.49 18.46 18.56
C LYS A 256 9.34 18.62 17.56
N ALA A 257 9.36 17.89 16.44
CA ALA A 257 8.31 17.97 15.42
C ALA A 257 6.92 17.50 15.93
N TYR A 258 6.92 16.58 16.92
CA TYR A 258 5.68 16.06 17.52
C TYR A 258 5.28 16.77 18.82
N LEU A 259 6.23 17.37 19.55
CA LEU A 259 5.97 18.09 20.81
C LEU A 259 5.92 19.62 20.64
N GLY A 260 6.37 20.13 19.51
CA GLY A 260 6.40 21.56 19.22
C GLY A 260 5.09 22.16 18.71
N GLU A 261 4.02 21.39 18.67
CA GLU A 261 2.67 21.85 18.28
C GLU A 261 1.79 22.23 19.49
N GLU A 262 2.38 22.56 20.68
CA GLU A 262 1.66 23.21 21.78
C GLU A 262 1.80 24.73 21.75
#